data_4cb3c7c23102d773b0225086fcea9644
#
_entry.id   4cb3c7c23102d773b0225086fcea9644
#
_cell.length_a   1.000
_cell.length_b   1.000
_cell.length_c   1.000
_cell.angle_alpha   90.00
_cell.angle_beta   90.00
_cell.angle_gamma   90.00
#
_symmetry.space_group_name_H-M   'P 1'
#
loop_
_entity.id
_entity.type
_entity.pdbx_description
1 polymer ?
#
loop_
_entity_poly.entity_id
_entity_poly.type
_entity_poly.pdbx_seq_one_letter_code
_entity_poly.pdbx_strand_id
1 'polypeptide(L)'
;MPRKRHTRLVSQPTPISIQEILYTTRAMRRLRTDPVPDAVIARILDSGLRAPSGGNTQDWRFMIVTDRDKIAAIAPLYQAGLAQLFEGHYKQANAATRAAMASGTADRRTAQLGRVLDSSEHLAAHFADVPLLVFGYLTSRENAGSIWPALWSMCLAARAEGVGSTVTTILEMFAAKEVDEILGVPDGSGFYRHACLPMGYPTGRWGVPDRKPVSKVVYHDTWGTPPAFAPSEPLWSLHG
;
A
#
# COMPACT_ATOMS: atom_id res chain seq x y z
N MET A 1 -6.41 -35.13 -27.21
CA MET A 1 -5.46 -35.03 -26.08
C MET A 1 -5.10 -33.56 -25.90
N PRO A 2 -5.40 -32.88 -24.78
CA PRO A 2 -5.02 -31.47 -24.56
C PRO A 2 -3.52 -31.42 -24.27
N ARG A 3 -2.82 -30.54 -25.00
CA ARG A 3 -1.39 -30.23 -24.78
C ARG A 3 -1.22 -29.66 -23.37
N LYS A 4 -0.46 -30.33 -22.50
CA LYS A 4 0.03 -29.79 -21.21
C LYS A 4 0.81 -28.52 -21.51
N ARG A 5 0.29 -27.36 -21.11
CA ARG A 5 1.08 -26.12 -21.04
C ARG A 5 2.17 -26.34 -20.00
N HIS A 6 3.42 -26.36 -20.44
CA HIS A 6 4.57 -26.32 -19.54
C HIS A 6 4.54 -24.96 -18.82
N THR A 7 4.09 -24.99 -17.57
CA THR A 7 4.25 -23.85 -16.67
C THR A 7 5.77 -23.63 -16.52
N ARG A 8 6.28 -22.58 -17.15
CA ARG A 8 7.65 -22.12 -16.89
C ARG A 8 7.74 -21.86 -15.40
N LEU A 9 8.58 -22.62 -14.70
CA LEU A 9 8.92 -22.33 -13.30
C LEU A 9 9.50 -20.92 -13.26
N VAL A 10 8.72 -19.98 -12.74
CA VAL A 10 9.22 -18.63 -12.44
C VAL A 10 10.33 -18.85 -11.39
N SER A 11 11.55 -18.42 -11.71
CA SER A 11 12.67 -18.49 -10.79
C SER A 11 12.26 -17.88 -9.45
N GLN A 12 12.49 -18.61 -8.36
CA GLN A 12 12.27 -18.08 -7.02
C GLN A 12 13.11 -16.80 -6.85
N PRO A 13 12.56 -15.72 -6.33
CA PRO A 13 13.34 -14.52 -6.04
C PRO A 13 14.46 -14.87 -5.07
N THR A 14 15.59 -14.17 -5.17
CA THR A 14 16.69 -14.33 -4.20
C THR A 14 16.11 -14.06 -2.80
N PRO A 15 16.28 -15.00 -1.84
CA PRO A 15 15.75 -14.80 -0.50
C PRO A 15 16.34 -13.54 0.13
N ILE A 16 15.46 -12.64 0.59
CA ILE A 16 15.83 -11.48 1.38
C ILE A 16 15.41 -11.70 2.84
N SER A 17 16.13 -11.11 3.79
CA SER A 17 15.84 -11.32 5.21
C SER A 17 14.53 -10.67 5.61
N ILE A 18 13.90 -11.20 6.67
CA ILE A 18 12.70 -10.58 7.25
C ILE A 18 12.99 -9.15 7.73
N GLN A 19 14.20 -8.89 8.23
CA GLN A 19 14.63 -7.56 8.63
C GLN A 19 14.63 -6.62 7.43
N GLU A 20 15.23 -7.02 6.31
CA GLU A 20 15.23 -6.21 5.10
C GLU A 20 13.80 -5.93 4.60
N ILE A 21 12.92 -6.93 4.59
CA ILE A 21 11.52 -6.77 4.20
C ILE A 21 10.86 -5.72 5.09
N LEU A 22 10.92 -5.87 6.42
CA LEU A 22 10.27 -4.98 7.38
C LEU A 22 10.81 -3.54 7.29
N TYR A 23 12.12 -3.39 7.18
CA TYR A 23 12.76 -2.07 7.17
C TYR A 23 12.66 -1.33 5.83
N THR A 24 12.48 -2.05 4.72
CA THR A 24 12.43 -1.42 3.39
C THR A 24 11.04 -1.35 2.77
N THR A 25 10.04 -2.03 3.34
CA THR A 25 8.66 -1.92 2.87
C THR A 25 8.13 -0.51 3.12
N ARG A 26 7.79 0.18 2.06
CA ARG A 26 7.24 1.54 2.06
C ARG A 26 6.31 1.74 0.88
N ALA A 27 5.53 2.80 0.89
CA ALA A 27 4.69 3.16 -0.25
C ALA A 27 5.55 3.45 -1.49
N MET A 28 5.42 2.60 -2.52
CA MET A 28 6.06 2.73 -3.82
C MET A 28 4.99 3.12 -4.84
N ARG A 29 5.00 4.40 -5.26
CA ARG A 29 3.94 5.00 -6.10
C ARG A 29 4.37 5.26 -7.54
N ARG A 30 5.65 5.02 -7.87
CA ARG A 30 6.19 5.10 -9.22
C ARG A 30 6.44 3.67 -9.70
N LEU A 31 5.47 3.14 -10.44
CA LEU A 31 5.42 1.75 -10.87
C LEU A 31 5.64 1.68 -12.39
N ARG A 32 6.25 0.61 -12.85
CA ARG A 32 6.33 0.25 -14.26
C ARG A 32 5.02 -0.37 -14.72
N THR A 33 4.80 -0.38 -16.01
CA THR A 33 3.61 -0.97 -16.64
C THR A 33 3.72 -2.49 -16.87
N ASP A 34 4.89 -3.08 -16.58
CA ASP A 34 5.11 -4.53 -16.75
C ASP A 34 4.09 -5.31 -15.91
N PRO A 35 3.42 -6.31 -16.48
CA PRO A 35 2.45 -7.12 -15.75
C PRO A 35 3.13 -7.91 -14.61
N VAL A 36 2.46 -8.01 -13.49
CA VAL A 36 2.88 -8.91 -12.40
C VAL A 36 2.40 -10.32 -12.74
N PRO A 37 3.30 -11.33 -12.82
CA PRO A 37 2.90 -12.70 -13.17
C PRO A 37 1.92 -13.31 -12.17
N ASP A 38 0.95 -14.09 -12.65
CA ASP A 38 -0.07 -14.76 -11.81
C ASP A 38 0.53 -15.54 -10.64
N ALA A 39 1.65 -16.23 -10.87
CA ALA A 39 2.33 -16.98 -9.82
C ALA A 39 2.89 -16.07 -8.70
N VAL A 40 3.30 -14.85 -9.02
CA VAL A 40 3.73 -13.84 -8.04
C VAL A 40 2.51 -13.31 -7.28
N ILE A 41 1.44 -12.98 -8.00
CA ILE A 41 0.17 -12.53 -7.40
C ILE A 41 -0.34 -13.59 -6.42
N ALA A 42 -0.34 -14.88 -6.81
CA ALA A 42 -0.79 -15.98 -5.96
C ALA A 42 0.02 -16.07 -4.66
N ARG A 43 1.37 -15.93 -4.71
CA ARG A 43 2.20 -15.96 -3.50
C ARG A 43 1.95 -14.76 -2.59
N ILE A 44 1.75 -13.58 -3.15
CA ILE A 44 1.40 -12.38 -2.39
C ILE A 44 0.06 -12.58 -1.66
N LEU A 45 -0.94 -13.09 -2.34
CA LEU A 45 -2.28 -13.32 -1.77
C LEU A 45 -2.24 -14.41 -0.69
N ASP A 46 -1.59 -15.54 -0.96
CA ASP A 46 -1.47 -16.62 0.04
C ASP A 46 -0.80 -16.13 1.31
N SER A 47 0.25 -15.33 1.19
CA SER A 47 0.93 -14.70 2.33
C SER A 47 -0.02 -13.78 3.13
N GLY A 48 -0.86 -13.02 2.44
CA GLY A 48 -1.89 -12.19 3.09
C GLY A 48 -2.88 -12.98 3.92
N LEU A 49 -3.25 -14.17 3.45
CA LEU A 49 -4.18 -15.06 4.15
C LEU A 49 -3.57 -15.75 5.39
N ARG A 50 -2.29 -15.59 5.66
CA ARG A 50 -1.65 -16.04 6.92
C ARG A 50 -1.85 -15.04 8.06
N ALA A 51 -2.43 -13.88 7.80
CA ALA A 51 -2.74 -12.89 8.82
C ALA A 51 -3.81 -13.40 9.81
N PRO A 52 -3.76 -12.97 11.09
CA PRO A 52 -4.81 -13.29 12.04
C PRO A 52 -6.12 -12.57 11.72
N SER A 53 -7.25 -13.18 12.07
CA SER A 53 -8.55 -12.52 12.09
C SER A 53 -9.27 -12.78 13.41
N GLY A 54 -10.16 -11.87 13.83
CA GLY A 54 -10.94 -12.02 15.05
C GLY A 54 -11.70 -13.35 15.06
N GLY A 55 -11.51 -14.17 16.08
CA GLY A 55 -12.12 -15.50 16.15
C GLY A 55 -11.76 -16.44 14.99
N ASN A 56 -10.72 -16.12 14.21
CA ASN A 56 -10.38 -16.84 12.96
C ASN A 56 -11.53 -16.92 11.95
N THR A 57 -12.38 -15.88 11.91
CA THR A 57 -13.58 -15.88 11.05
C THR A 57 -13.25 -15.77 9.57
N GLN A 58 -12.15 -15.10 9.22
CA GLN A 58 -11.69 -14.94 7.85
C GLN A 58 -12.75 -14.36 6.90
N ASP A 59 -13.55 -13.41 7.41
CA ASP A 59 -14.69 -12.78 6.71
C ASP A 59 -14.26 -11.74 5.67
N TRP A 60 -13.07 -11.88 5.13
CA TRP A 60 -12.53 -11.03 4.07
C TRP A 60 -12.76 -11.59 2.68
N ARG A 61 -12.77 -10.70 1.70
CA ARG A 61 -12.65 -11.01 0.28
C ARG A 61 -11.60 -10.09 -0.33
N PHE A 62 -10.90 -10.62 -1.32
CA PHE A 62 -9.94 -9.82 -2.09
C PHE A 62 -10.32 -9.87 -3.55
N MET A 63 -10.35 -8.71 -4.18
CA MET A 63 -10.57 -8.60 -5.61
C MET A 63 -9.30 -8.17 -6.30
N ILE A 64 -8.87 -8.93 -7.29
CA ILE A 64 -7.70 -8.69 -8.11
C ILE A 64 -8.15 -8.12 -9.44
N VAL A 65 -7.56 -6.99 -9.83
CA VAL A 65 -7.87 -6.33 -11.09
C VAL A 65 -6.58 -6.16 -11.89
N THR A 66 -6.50 -6.85 -13.01
CA THR A 66 -5.44 -6.73 -14.03
C THR A 66 -6.03 -6.31 -15.39
N ASP A 67 -7.35 -6.25 -15.47
CA ASP A 67 -8.10 -5.78 -16.64
C ASP A 67 -7.82 -4.29 -16.85
N ARG A 68 -7.22 -3.95 -17.99
CA ARG A 68 -6.78 -2.60 -18.33
C ARG A 68 -7.93 -1.62 -18.46
N ASP A 69 -9.07 -2.07 -18.99
CA ASP A 69 -10.24 -1.22 -19.19
C ASP A 69 -10.89 -0.85 -17.85
N LYS A 70 -10.95 -1.80 -16.92
CA LYS A 70 -11.42 -1.54 -15.55
C LYS A 70 -10.47 -0.60 -14.80
N ILE A 71 -9.17 -0.80 -14.90
CA ILE A 71 -8.18 0.10 -14.27
C ILE A 71 -8.28 1.49 -14.86
N ALA A 72 -8.43 1.61 -16.18
CA ALA A 72 -8.61 2.90 -16.86
C ALA A 72 -9.92 3.60 -16.44
N ALA A 73 -11.00 2.85 -16.21
CA ALA A 73 -12.27 3.40 -15.71
C ALA A 73 -12.18 3.88 -14.24
N ILE A 74 -11.36 3.21 -13.41
CA ILE A 74 -11.16 3.59 -12.00
C ILE A 74 -10.20 4.79 -11.87
N ALA A 75 -9.26 4.98 -12.79
CA ALA A 75 -8.22 5.99 -12.69
C ALA A 75 -8.76 7.43 -12.49
N PRO A 76 -9.76 7.92 -13.24
CA PRO A 76 -10.31 9.26 -13.04
C PRO A 76 -10.96 9.43 -11.66
N LEU A 77 -11.54 8.37 -11.10
CA LEU A 77 -12.12 8.38 -9.74
C LEU A 77 -11.03 8.55 -8.69
N TYR A 78 -9.90 7.88 -8.86
CA TYR A 78 -8.74 8.04 -7.97
C TYR A 78 -8.15 9.45 -8.05
N GLN A 79 -8.01 10.02 -9.25
CA GLN A 79 -7.53 11.38 -9.46
C GLN A 79 -8.45 12.41 -8.79
N ALA A 80 -9.76 12.31 -9.03
CA ALA A 80 -10.75 13.20 -8.42
C ALA A 80 -10.74 13.09 -6.89
N GLY A 81 -10.67 11.87 -6.34
CA GLY A 81 -10.61 11.64 -4.90
C GLY A 81 -9.35 12.22 -4.26
N LEU A 82 -8.17 12.08 -4.90
CA LEU A 82 -6.94 12.70 -4.40
C LEU A 82 -7.05 14.23 -4.42
N ALA A 83 -7.60 14.82 -5.48
CA ALA A 83 -7.81 16.26 -5.58
C ALA A 83 -8.74 16.76 -4.47
N GLN A 84 -9.86 16.08 -4.21
CA GLN A 84 -10.78 16.41 -3.11
C GLN A 84 -10.08 16.33 -1.75
N LEU A 85 -9.27 15.29 -1.50
CA LEU A 85 -8.52 15.15 -0.27
C LEU A 85 -7.53 16.30 -0.07
N PHE A 86 -6.81 16.70 -1.13
CA PHE A 86 -5.79 17.74 -1.08
C PHE A 86 -6.39 19.15 -0.97
N GLU A 87 -7.49 19.43 -1.66
CA GLU A 87 -8.21 20.71 -1.59
C GLU A 87 -9.06 20.87 -0.31
N GLY A 88 -9.41 19.76 0.32
CA GLY A 88 -10.13 19.72 1.58
C GLY A 88 -9.20 19.67 2.80
N HIS A 89 -9.07 18.49 3.37
CA HIS A 89 -8.42 18.25 4.66
C HIS A 89 -6.94 18.69 4.71
N TYR A 90 -6.21 18.58 3.61
CA TYR A 90 -4.77 18.88 3.57
C TYR A 90 -4.41 20.19 2.88
N LYS A 91 -5.39 21.00 2.47
CA LYS A 91 -5.14 22.22 1.66
C LYS A 91 -4.07 23.13 2.24
N GLN A 92 -4.24 23.54 3.49
CA GLN A 92 -3.30 24.47 4.13
C GLN A 92 -1.91 23.84 4.35
N ALA A 93 -1.86 22.59 4.82
CA ALA A 93 -0.61 21.88 5.05
C ALA A 93 0.17 21.64 3.74
N ASN A 94 -0.54 21.30 2.67
CA ASN A 94 0.05 21.10 1.34
C ASN A 94 0.58 22.44 0.77
N ALA A 95 -0.19 23.52 0.88
CA ALA A 95 0.24 24.84 0.43
C ALA A 95 1.49 25.32 1.17
N ALA A 96 1.52 25.19 2.51
CA ALA A 96 2.68 25.53 3.33
C ALA A 96 3.91 24.69 2.96
N THR A 97 3.74 23.37 2.74
CA THR A 97 4.81 22.47 2.32
C THR A 97 5.39 22.89 0.97
N ARG A 98 4.54 23.17 -0.03
CA ARG A 98 4.98 23.62 -1.36
C ARG A 98 5.70 24.96 -1.32
N ALA A 99 5.18 25.91 -0.54
CA ALA A 99 5.82 27.22 -0.37
C ALA A 99 7.23 27.09 0.25
N ALA A 100 7.38 26.28 1.30
CA ALA A 100 8.67 26.02 1.93
C ALA A 100 9.65 25.30 1.00
N MET A 101 9.18 24.35 0.18
CA MET A 101 9.99 23.67 -0.84
C MET A 101 10.46 24.66 -1.91
N ALA A 102 9.58 25.53 -2.41
CA ALA A 102 9.88 26.50 -3.44
C ALA A 102 10.87 27.59 -2.98
N SER A 103 10.79 28.02 -1.71
CA SER A 103 11.70 29.01 -1.11
C SER A 103 13.02 28.42 -0.60
N GLY A 104 13.19 27.09 -0.63
CA GLY A 104 14.39 26.44 -0.08
C GLY A 104 14.48 26.46 1.46
N THR A 105 13.39 26.81 2.15
CA THR A 105 13.33 26.87 3.62
C THR A 105 12.79 25.59 4.27
N ALA A 106 12.52 24.55 3.47
CA ALA A 106 11.98 23.28 3.96
C ALA A 106 12.98 22.56 4.88
N ASP A 107 12.56 22.29 6.11
CA ASP A 107 13.28 21.37 6.98
C ASP A 107 13.17 19.91 6.48
N ARG A 108 13.86 18.98 7.15
CA ARG A 108 13.87 17.55 6.80
C ARG A 108 12.44 16.97 6.71
N ARG A 109 11.57 17.32 7.66
CA ARG A 109 10.18 16.82 7.72
C ARG A 109 9.35 17.40 6.58
N THR A 110 9.43 18.69 6.34
CA THR A 110 8.71 19.37 5.25
C THR A 110 9.16 18.85 3.89
N ALA A 111 10.48 18.66 3.70
CA ALA A 111 11.02 18.05 2.48
C ALA A 111 10.52 16.60 2.28
N GLN A 112 10.36 15.84 3.36
CA GLN A 112 9.76 14.50 3.28
C GLN A 112 8.28 14.57 2.87
N LEU A 113 7.50 15.47 3.45
CA LEU A 113 6.10 15.70 3.06
C LEU A 113 5.99 16.10 1.59
N GLY A 114 6.85 17.01 1.11
CA GLY A 114 6.93 17.38 -0.31
C GLY A 114 7.09 16.17 -1.22
N ARG A 115 8.03 15.28 -0.90
CA ARG A 115 8.21 14.01 -1.66
C ARG A 115 6.98 13.10 -1.60
N VAL A 116 6.23 13.09 -0.49
CA VAL A 116 4.98 12.31 -0.39
C VAL A 116 3.92 12.92 -1.29
N LEU A 117 3.75 14.25 -1.30
CA LEU A 117 2.82 14.95 -2.19
C LEU A 117 3.13 14.63 -3.66
N ASP A 118 4.37 14.87 -4.10
CA ASP A 118 4.80 14.63 -5.47
C ASP A 118 4.60 13.17 -5.91
N SER A 119 4.88 12.21 -5.01
CA SER A 119 4.68 10.80 -5.33
C SER A 119 3.21 10.41 -5.37
N SER A 120 2.35 11.04 -4.57
CA SER A 120 0.90 10.79 -4.56
C SER A 120 0.25 11.34 -5.83
N GLU A 121 0.63 12.54 -6.24
CA GLU A 121 0.18 13.14 -7.50
C GLU A 121 0.67 12.35 -8.71
N HIS A 122 1.91 11.87 -8.67
CA HIS A 122 2.42 10.99 -9.73
C HIS A 122 1.58 9.72 -9.86
N LEU A 123 1.26 9.04 -8.73
CA LEU A 123 0.39 7.85 -8.79
C LEU A 123 -0.98 8.20 -9.37
N ALA A 124 -1.58 9.32 -8.97
CA ALA A 124 -2.88 9.72 -9.49
C ALA A 124 -2.83 9.99 -11.00
N ALA A 125 -1.82 10.71 -11.47
CA ALA A 125 -1.63 10.99 -12.90
C ALA A 125 -1.40 9.74 -13.75
N HIS A 126 -0.84 8.67 -13.17
CA HIS A 126 -0.48 7.43 -13.84
C HIS A 126 -1.26 6.22 -13.30
N PHE A 127 -2.41 6.45 -12.69
CA PHE A 127 -3.17 5.34 -12.07
C PHE A 127 -3.67 4.35 -13.12
N ALA A 128 -4.01 4.82 -14.32
CA ALA A 128 -4.36 3.97 -15.45
C ALA A 128 -3.23 3.05 -15.91
N ASP A 129 -1.98 3.37 -15.60
CA ASP A 129 -0.80 2.58 -16.00
C ASP A 129 -0.43 1.50 -14.97
N VAL A 130 -1.04 1.51 -13.78
CA VAL A 130 -0.77 0.52 -12.72
C VAL A 130 -1.16 -0.87 -13.22
N PRO A 131 -0.25 -1.88 -13.17
CA PRO A 131 -0.53 -3.18 -13.77
C PRO A 131 -1.44 -4.08 -12.92
N LEU A 132 -1.57 -3.79 -11.62
CA LEU A 132 -2.31 -4.62 -10.67
C LEU A 132 -2.94 -3.79 -9.57
N LEU A 133 -4.25 -3.96 -9.34
CA LEU A 133 -4.93 -3.45 -8.17
C LEU A 133 -5.41 -4.63 -7.31
N VAL A 134 -5.23 -4.55 -6.00
CA VAL A 134 -5.81 -5.50 -5.03
C VAL A 134 -6.71 -4.72 -4.10
N PHE A 135 -7.99 -5.06 -4.08
CA PHE A 135 -8.96 -4.48 -3.16
C PHE A 135 -9.26 -5.43 -2.02
N GLY A 136 -9.27 -4.91 -0.79
CA GLY A 136 -9.64 -5.67 0.39
C GLY A 136 -11.05 -5.32 0.87
N TYR A 137 -11.87 -6.34 1.06
CA TYR A 137 -13.25 -6.24 1.54
C TYR A 137 -13.42 -7.01 2.85
N LEU A 138 -14.28 -6.53 3.73
CA LEU A 138 -14.67 -7.20 4.97
C LEU A 138 -16.18 -7.04 5.18
N THR A 139 -16.80 -7.95 5.93
CA THR A 139 -18.23 -7.91 6.27
C THR A 139 -18.58 -6.79 7.24
N SER A 140 -17.62 -6.27 8.00
CA SER A 140 -17.80 -5.11 8.89
C SER A 140 -17.29 -3.82 8.24
N ARG A 141 -18.12 -2.79 8.22
CA ARG A 141 -17.71 -1.45 7.81
C ARG A 141 -16.85 -0.75 8.86
N GLU A 142 -17.19 -0.94 10.13
CA GLU A 142 -16.60 -0.20 11.25
C GLU A 142 -15.37 -0.90 11.83
N ASN A 143 -15.41 -2.23 11.89
CA ASN A 143 -14.31 -3.01 12.45
C ASN A 143 -13.41 -3.57 11.35
N ALA A 144 -12.39 -2.80 10.99
CA ALA A 144 -11.38 -3.18 9.99
C ALA A 144 -10.16 -3.92 10.59
N GLY A 145 -10.23 -4.34 11.86
CA GLY A 145 -9.08 -4.92 12.57
C GLY A 145 -8.46 -6.13 11.88
N SER A 146 -9.26 -6.96 11.23
CA SER A 146 -8.79 -8.18 10.54
C SER A 146 -8.22 -7.92 9.14
N ILE A 147 -8.72 -6.91 8.41
CA ILE A 147 -8.28 -6.68 7.02
C ILE A 147 -6.88 -6.04 6.95
N TRP A 148 -6.56 -5.14 7.88
CA TRP A 148 -5.28 -4.42 7.84
C TRP A 148 -4.05 -5.32 8.00
N PRO A 149 -4.01 -6.32 8.91
CA PRO A 149 -2.91 -7.28 8.97
C PRO A 149 -2.75 -8.07 7.68
N ALA A 150 -3.84 -8.47 7.02
CA ALA A 150 -3.80 -9.19 5.75
C ALA A 150 -3.22 -8.32 4.62
N LEU A 151 -3.72 -7.08 4.47
CA LEU A 151 -3.19 -6.14 3.48
C LEU A 151 -1.72 -5.79 3.73
N TRP A 152 -1.32 -5.62 4.99
CA TRP A 152 0.08 -5.38 5.32
C TRP A 152 0.96 -6.60 5.01
N SER A 153 0.51 -7.81 5.32
CA SER A 153 1.21 -9.05 4.95
C SER A 153 1.39 -9.18 3.43
N MET A 154 0.39 -8.77 2.64
CA MET A 154 0.51 -8.69 1.18
C MET A 154 1.57 -7.66 0.75
N CYS A 155 1.66 -6.51 1.42
CA CYS A 155 2.71 -5.52 1.11
C CYS A 155 4.13 -6.06 1.42
N LEU A 156 4.29 -6.80 2.52
CA LEU A 156 5.56 -7.45 2.87
C LEU A 156 5.93 -8.55 1.86
N ALA A 157 4.97 -9.38 1.48
CA ALA A 157 5.16 -10.42 0.47
C ALA A 157 5.47 -9.82 -0.91
N ALA A 158 4.78 -8.74 -1.30
CA ALA A 158 5.07 -7.99 -2.52
C ALA A 158 6.53 -7.50 -2.52
N ARG A 159 7.01 -6.94 -1.38
CA ARG A 159 8.41 -6.53 -1.23
C ARG A 159 9.37 -7.71 -1.43
N ALA A 160 9.06 -8.88 -0.88
CA ALA A 160 9.86 -10.09 -1.06
C ALA A 160 9.95 -10.54 -2.52
N GLU A 161 8.89 -10.33 -3.29
CA GLU A 161 8.81 -10.62 -4.73
C GLU A 161 9.38 -9.48 -5.62
N GLY A 162 9.92 -8.41 -5.03
CA GLY A 162 10.39 -7.23 -5.76
C GLY A 162 9.27 -6.35 -6.31
N VAL A 163 8.02 -6.58 -5.89
CA VAL A 163 6.83 -5.81 -6.27
C VAL A 163 6.62 -4.66 -5.30
N GLY A 164 6.51 -3.44 -5.82
CA GLY A 164 6.15 -2.25 -5.05
C GLY A 164 4.65 -2.21 -4.80
N SER A 165 4.27 -1.66 -3.65
CA SER A 165 2.88 -1.49 -3.26
C SER A 165 2.66 -0.17 -2.51
N THR A 166 1.43 0.30 -2.48
CA THR A 166 1.00 1.34 -1.56
C THR A 166 -0.40 1.05 -1.07
N VAL A 167 -0.68 1.31 0.21
CA VAL A 167 -2.04 1.25 0.74
C VAL A 167 -2.70 2.59 0.51
N THR A 168 -3.90 2.59 -0.07
CA THR A 168 -4.70 3.80 -0.26
C THR A 168 -6.16 3.54 0.06
N THR A 169 -6.82 4.56 0.63
CA THR A 169 -8.26 4.55 0.97
C THR A 169 -9.03 5.63 0.21
N ILE A 170 -8.41 6.27 -0.78
CA ILE A 170 -9.01 7.37 -1.54
C ILE A 170 -10.30 6.92 -2.24
N LEU A 171 -10.26 5.75 -2.89
CA LEU A 171 -11.43 5.22 -3.60
C LEU A 171 -12.58 4.85 -2.64
N GLU A 172 -12.25 4.40 -1.44
CA GLU A 172 -13.23 4.09 -0.39
C GLU A 172 -13.90 5.34 0.17
N MET A 173 -13.14 6.43 0.27
CA MET A 173 -13.61 7.70 0.83
C MET A 173 -14.48 8.50 -0.16
N PHE A 174 -14.15 8.45 -1.45
CA PHE A 174 -14.69 9.40 -2.41
C PHE A 174 -15.44 8.77 -3.61
N ALA A 175 -15.29 7.47 -3.86
CA ALA A 175 -15.85 6.81 -5.04
C ALA A 175 -16.21 5.34 -4.77
N ALA A 176 -16.68 5.03 -3.56
CA ALA A 176 -16.93 3.64 -3.16
C ALA A 176 -17.95 2.94 -4.07
N LYS A 177 -19.05 3.61 -4.37
CA LYS A 177 -20.15 3.05 -5.16
C LYS A 177 -19.74 2.86 -6.62
N GLU A 178 -19.16 3.89 -7.22
CA GLU A 178 -18.76 3.88 -8.63
C GLU A 178 -17.72 2.79 -8.91
N VAL A 179 -16.78 2.61 -8.00
CA VAL A 179 -15.78 1.53 -8.12
C VAL A 179 -16.42 0.16 -7.96
N ASP A 180 -17.37 -0.03 -7.04
CA ASP A 180 -18.07 -1.29 -6.86
C ASP A 180 -18.93 -1.63 -8.09
N GLU A 181 -19.55 -0.63 -8.74
CA GLU A 181 -20.27 -0.80 -10.02
C GLU A 181 -19.31 -1.25 -11.14
N ILE A 182 -18.14 -0.61 -11.30
CA ILE A 182 -17.13 -1.00 -12.30
C ILE A 182 -16.64 -2.43 -12.04
N LEU A 183 -16.47 -2.81 -10.78
CA LEU A 183 -15.99 -4.13 -10.38
C LEU A 183 -17.07 -5.20 -10.41
N GLY A 184 -18.35 -4.83 -10.52
CA GLY A 184 -19.49 -5.74 -10.49
C GLY A 184 -19.75 -6.31 -9.10
N VAL A 185 -19.46 -5.57 -8.04
CA VAL A 185 -19.80 -5.96 -6.66
C VAL A 185 -21.31 -5.75 -6.49
N PRO A 186 -22.09 -6.80 -6.14
CA PRO A 186 -23.52 -6.66 -6.03
C PRO A 186 -23.94 -5.73 -4.90
N ASP A 187 -24.99 -4.92 -5.13
CA ASP A 187 -25.65 -4.20 -4.06
C ASP A 187 -26.14 -5.20 -2.99
N GLY A 188 -25.90 -4.86 -1.71
CA GLY A 188 -26.30 -5.75 -0.61
C GLY A 188 -25.43 -7.01 -0.46
N SER A 189 -24.25 -7.06 -1.08
CA SER A 189 -23.29 -8.18 -0.93
C SER A 189 -22.91 -8.48 0.52
N GLY A 190 -23.12 -7.53 1.44
CA GLY A 190 -22.67 -7.60 2.83
C GLY A 190 -21.17 -7.39 3.01
N PHE A 191 -20.45 -7.01 1.94
CA PHE A 191 -19.02 -6.70 1.99
C PHE A 191 -18.76 -5.22 1.76
N TYR A 192 -17.85 -4.66 2.54
CA TYR A 192 -17.43 -3.28 2.45
C TYR A 192 -15.94 -3.23 2.10
N ARG A 193 -15.59 -2.42 1.09
CA ARG A 193 -14.21 -2.20 0.71
C ARG A 193 -13.52 -1.32 1.75
N HIS A 194 -12.28 -1.67 2.12
CA HIS A 194 -11.51 -0.97 3.13
C HIS A 194 -10.27 -0.29 2.56
N ALA A 195 -9.66 -0.85 1.54
CA ALA A 195 -8.50 -0.26 0.89
C ALA A 195 -8.26 -0.84 -0.49
N CYS A 196 -7.47 -0.10 -1.27
CA CYS A 196 -6.86 -0.53 -2.51
C CYS A 196 -5.34 -0.59 -2.34
N LEU A 197 -4.71 -1.62 -2.90
CA LEU A 197 -3.27 -1.75 -3.05
C LEU A 197 -2.90 -1.67 -4.54
N PRO A 198 -2.57 -0.50 -5.08
CA PRO A 198 -1.87 -0.41 -6.37
C PRO A 198 -0.51 -1.09 -6.26
N MET A 199 -0.23 -2.05 -7.14
CA MET A 199 0.97 -2.87 -7.14
C MET A 199 1.62 -2.95 -8.53
N GLY A 200 2.95 -3.04 -8.56
CA GLY A 200 3.75 -3.19 -9.78
C GLY A 200 5.24 -3.14 -9.47
N TYR A 201 6.08 -3.39 -10.44
CA TYR A 201 7.52 -3.27 -10.27
C TYR A 201 7.92 -1.79 -10.12
N PRO A 202 8.65 -1.39 -9.07
CA PRO A 202 8.96 0.01 -8.86
C PRO A 202 10.06 0.50 -9.83
N THR A 203 9.98 1.78 -10.23
CA THR A 203 11.05 2.44 -10.99
C THR A 203 12.17 2.93 -10.07
N GLY A 204 11.88 3.14 -8.78
CA GLY A 204 12.82 3.61 -7.77
C GLY A 204 13.51 2.48 -7.03
N ARG A 205 14.50 2.84 -6.21
CA ARG A 205 15.23 1.90 -5.35
C ARG A 205 14.51 1.68 -4.02
N TRP A 206 14.65 0.51 -3.46
CA TRP A 206 14.30 0.23 -2.09
C TRP A 206 15.21 1.00 -1.13
N GLY A 207 14.66 1.43 -0.01
CA GLY A 207 15.40 2.16 0.99
C GLY A 207 14.63 2.20 2.30
N VAL A 208 15.32 2.41 3.40
CA VAL A 208 14.74 2.52 4.73
C VAL A 208 13.99 3.86 4.85
N PRO A 209 12.66 3.85 5.04
CA PRO A 209 11.92 5.06 5.26
C PRO A 209 12.23 5.65 6.65
N ASP A 210 12.15 6.97 6.74
CA ASP A 210 12.28 7.66 8.02
C ASP A 210 11.12 7.28 8.96
N ARG A 211 11.44 6.85 10.17
CA ARG A 211 10.49 6.48 11.22
C ARG A 211 10.96 7.05 12.56
N LYS A 212 10.01 7.37 13.43
CA LYS A 212 10.35 7.70 14.81
C LYS A 212 11.03 6.51 15.48
N PRO A 213 12.11 6.73 16.25
CA PRO A 213 12.74 5.66 17.01
C PRO A 213 11.81 5.14 18.12
N VAL A 214 12.05 3.91 18.57
CA VAL A 214 11.26 3.25 19.61
C VAL A 214 11.17 4.09 20.87
N SER A 215 12.28 4.73 21.28
CA SER A 215 12.36 5.61 22.45
C SER A 215 11.39 6.80 22.44
N LYS A 216 10.81 7.15 21.28
CA LYS A 216 9.86 8.26 21.15
C LYS A 216 8.39 7.85 21.12
N VAL A 217 8.10 6.55 21.08
CA VAL A 217 6.73 6.04 20.87
C VAL A 217 6.34 4.88 21.77
N VAL A 218 7.24 4.46 22.68
CA VAL A 218 7.00 3.35 23.61
C VAL A 218 7.09 3.83 25.05
N TYR A 219 6.18 3.37 25.88
CA TYR A 219 6.19 3.57 27.33
C TYR A 219 6.27 2.20 28.02
N HIS A 220 6.81 2.18 29.24
CA HIS A 220 7.01 0.99 30.05
C HIS A 220 6.13 1.07 31.30
N ASP A 221 5.25 0.11 31.48
CA ASP A 221 4.30 -0.07 32.60
C ASP A 221 3.32 1.09 32.81
N THR A 222 3.78 2.34 32.70
CA THR A 222 2.96 3.54 32.94
C THR A 222 3.05 4.48 31.76
N TRP A 223 1.91 5.04 31.33
CA TRP A 223 1.86 6.02 30.25
C TRP A 223 2.78 7.21 30.54
N GLY A 224 3.64 7.55 29.59
CA GLY A 224 4.62 8.64 29.70
C GLY A 224 5.98 8.21 30.25
N THR A 225 6.16 6.99 30.77
CA THR A 225 7.43 6.48 31.30
C THR A 225 8.23 5.81 30.17
N PRO A 226 9.34 6.40 29.69
CA PRO A 226 10.14 5.78 28.64
C PRO A 226 10.92 4.57 29.17
N PRO A 227 11.00 3.46 28.42
CA PRO A 227 11.82 2.32 28.83
C PRO A 227 13.32 2.60 28.63
N ALA A 228 14.13 2.18 29.62
CA ALA A 228 15.59 2.33 29.56
C ALA A 228 16.25 1.53 28.40
N PHE A 229 15.60 0.46 27.94
CA PHE A 229 16.08 -0.42 26.88
C PHE A 229 15.66 0.04 25.46
N ALA A 230 14.87 1.12 25.33
CA ALA A 230 14.37 1.53 24.02
C ALA A 230 15.47 2.14 23.15
N PRO A 231 15.73 1.57 21.95
CA PRO A 231 16.74 2.12 21.05
C PRO A 231 16.33 3.50 20.52
N SER A 232 17.31 4.40 20.41
CA SER A 232 17.17 5.73 19.83
C SER A 232 17.41 5.76 18.31
N GLU A 233 17.95 4.66 17.75
CA GLU A 233 18.26 4.50 16.35
C GLU A 233 17.71 3.15 15.82
N PRO A 234 17.51 3.00 14.52
CA PRO A 234 17.16 1.72 13.92
C PRO A 234 18.22 0.65 14.21
N LEU A 235 17.79 -0.58 14.55
CA LEU A 235 18.68 -1.70 14.85
C LEU A 235 19.19 -2.43 13.60
N TRP A 236 18.74 -2.05 12.42
CA TRP A 236 19.12 -2.65 11.15
C TRP A 236 19.28 -1.57 10.07
N SER A 237 20.24 -1.75 9.17
CA SER A 237 20.46 -0.89 8.00
C SER A 237 20.71 -1.73 6.75
N LEU A 238 20.52 -1.13 5.55
CA LEU A 238 20.78 -1.79 4.27
C LEU A 238 22.27 -2.11 4.02
N HIS A 239 23.17 -1.47 4.77
CA HIS A 239 24.61 -1.50 4.54
C HIS A 239 25.40 -1.80 5.83
N GLY A 240 24.71 -2.32 6.83
CA GLY A 240 25.30 -2.70 8.12
C GLY A 240 25.90 -4.08 8.15
#